data_99193a199faeab7a6abaef4d8d79755b
#
_entry.id   99193a199faeab7a6abaef4d8d79755b
#
_cell.length_a   1.000
_cell.length_b   1.000
_cell.length_c   1.000
_cell.angle_alpha   90.00
_cell.angle_beta   90.00
_cell.angle_gamma   90.00
#
_symmetry.space_group_name_H-M   'P 1'
#
loop_
_entity.id
_entity.type
_entity.pdbx_description
1 polymer ?
#
loop_
_entity_poly.entity_id
_entity_poly.type
_entity_poly.pdbx_seq_one_letter_code
_entity_poly.pdbx_strand_id
1 'polypeptide(L)'
;MKLISLLERLEYTCLQGSTEQEVKNVIYDSRKVEEGSLFICIRGAVVDGHKFVPDVIAKGAKVLVVEEAVEAPEDVTVILVKDSRYAMAFISAAYFGYPAEKLKTIGITGTKGKTTTTYMVKSILENAGYKVGLIGTIEAIIGDKVIPAKNTTPESYVIQEYFHEMVEAGCDCVVMEVSSQGLMLHRTQGFIFDFGIFTNIEPDHIGPNEHKDFDDYLRCKSLLLKQCKVGIVNRDDEHFDRIIEGHTCSLETYGFSPEADLRAEDAKLVGGKGYLGISYHLKGLLDFHVEIDIPGKFSIYNSLTAIAICRHFKVSEENILKALKVAKVKGRIEMVKVSDDFTLMIDYAHNAMALESLLSTLREYHPHRLVCLFGCGGNRSKIRRYEMGEVSGKLADLTIITSDNPRNEEPQAIIDDITVGMAKTDGKYVEIIDRKEAIAYAIHHGEPGDIIVLAGKGHEDYQEIKGKKYPMDERVLIADILAGK
;
A
#
# COMPACT_ATOMS: atom_id res chain seq x y z
N MET A 1 -29.92 4.98 16.19
CA MET A 1 -29.60 6.33 15.68
C MET A 1 -30.66 6.73 14.64
N LYS A 2 -31.10 8.00 14.64
CA LYS A 2 -32.10 8.44 13.63
C LYS A 2 -31.45 8.52 12.24
N LEU A 3 -32.20 8.11 11.21
CA LEU A 3 -31.77 8.12 9.82
C LEU A 3 -31.35 9.53 9.35
N ILE A 4 -32.10 10.57 9.74
CA ILE A 4 -31.80 11.96 9.36
C ILE A 4 -30.37 12.39 9.80
N SER A 5 -29.89 11.91 10.94
CA SER A 5 -28.53 12.19 11.41
C SER A 5 -27.44 11.49 10.57
N LEU A 6 -27.79 10.36 9.94
CA LEU A 6 -26.87 9.66 9.03
C LEU A 6 -26.80 10.32 7.65
N LEU A 7 -27.84 11.09 7.28
CA LEU A 7 -27.97 11.71 5.96
C LEU A 7 -27.60 13.22 5.96
N GLU A 8 -27.20 13.80 7.09
CA GLU A 8 -27.07 15.26 7.25
C GLU A 8 -26.08 15.94 6.29
N ARG A 9 -25.06 15.20 5.80
CA ARG A 9 -24.05 15.72 4.84
C ARG A 9 -24.21 15.11 3.44
N LEU A 10 -25.42 14.62 3.10
CA LEU A 10 -25.67 13.90 1.86
C LEU A 10 -26.87 14.51 1.12
N GLU A 11 -26.77 14.65 -0.20
CA GLU A 11 -27.92 14.92 -1.05
C GLU A 11 -28.68 13.63 -1.33
N TYR A 12 -29.97 13.62 -1.02
CA TYR A 12 -30.83 12.45 -1.19
C TYR A 12 -32.28 12.84 -1.47
N THR A 13 -33.06 11.87 -1.93
CA THR A 13 -34.53 11.95 -2.01
C THR A 13 -35.16 10.81 -1.20
N CYS A 14 -36.04 11.13 -0.27
CA CYS A 14 -36.84 10.10 0.42
C CYS A 14 -38.01 9.73 -0.48
N LEU A 15 -37.97 8.53 -1.09
CA LEU A 15 -39.01 8.06 -1.98
C LEU A 15 -40.22 7.50 -1.21
N GLN A 16 -39.96 6.89 -0.04
CA GLN A 16 -40.94 6.24 0.81
C GLN A 16 -40.48 6.26 2.26
N GLY A 17 -41.44 6.25 3.20
CA GLY A 17 -41.16 6.16 4.63
C GLY A 17 -40.81 7.51 5.28
N SER A 18 -39.93 7.49 6.29
CA SER A 18 -39.57 8.67 7.08
C SER A 18 -38.12 8.70 7.47
N THR A 19 -37.45 9.87 7.38
CA THR A 19 -36.10 10.10 7.86
C THR A 19 -35.98 10.12 9.38
N GLU A 20 -37.11 10.13 10.11
CA GLU A 20 -37.13 9.94 11.58
C GLU A 20 -36.99 8.46 12.00
N GLN A 21 -36.97 7.54 11.02
CA GLN A 21 -36.74 6.11 11.23
C GLN A 21 -35.51 5.85 12.07
N GLU A 22 -35.60 4.98 13.07
CA GLU A 22 -34.45 4.50 13.84
C GLU A 22 -33.68 3.46 13.03
N VAL A 23 -32.36 3.62 13.00
CA VAL A 23 -31.40 2.72 12.36
C VAL A 23 -30.58 2.04 13.44
N LYS A 24 -30.54 0.71 13.44
CA LYS A 24 -29.77 -0.09 14.38
C LYS A 24 -28.30 -0.17 13.94
N ASN A 25 -28.06 -0.51 12.70
CA ASN A 25 -26.72 -0.64 12.09
C ASN A 25 -26.75 -0.30 10.58
N VAL A 26 -25.55 -0.05 10.05
CA VAL A 26 -25.32 0.25 8.64
C VAL A 26 -24.63 -0.95 8.00
N ILE A 27 -25.24 -1.52 6.97
CA ILE A 27 -24.81 -2.77 6.31
C ILE A 27 -24.74 -2.57 4.80
N TYR A 28 -23.71 -3.12 4.17
CA TYR A 28 -23.53 -3.20 2.71
C TYR A 28 -23.26 -4.64 2.21
N ASP A 29 -23.24 -5.62 3.12
CA ASP A 29 -23.18 -7.05 2.81
C ASP A 29 -24.52 -7.70 3.18
N SER A 30 -25.30 -8.13 2.17
CA SER A 30 -26.63 -8.70 2.35
C SER A 30 -26.70 -9.93 3.27
N ARG A 31 -25.57 -10.59 3.50
CA ARG A 31 -25.45 -11.74 4.41
C ARG A 31 -25.49 -11.35 5.88
N LYS A 32 -25.15 -10.08 6.19
CA LYS A 32 -25.02 -9.54 7.55
C LYS A 32 -26.25 -8.72 7.99
N VAL A 33 -27.27 -8.61 7.15
CA VAL A 33 -28.49 -7.86 7.48
C VAL A 33 -29.24 -8.54 8.62
N GLU A 34 -29.74 -7.74 9.56
CA GLU A 34 -30.57 -8.11 10.69
C GLU A 34 -31.71 -7.09 10.89
N GLU A 35 -32.62 -7.36 11.83
CA GLU A 35 -33.75 -6.49 12.11
C GLU A 35 -33.32 -5.07 12.47
N GLY A 36 -33.89 -4.07 11.80
CA GLY A 36 -33.59 -2.65 11.99
C GLY A 36 -32.36 -2.14 11.24
N SER A 37 -31.76 -2.95 10.34
CA SER A 37 -30.61 -2.55 9.52
C SER A 37 -31.00 -1.48 8.50
N LEU A 38 -30.05 -0.54 8.25
CA LEU A 38 -29.97 0.23 7.02
C LEU A 38 -29.07 -0.55 6.04
N PHE A 39 -29.60 -0.90 4.88
CA PHE A 39 -28.85 -1.60 3.84
C PHE A 39 -28.52 -0.67 2.66
N ILE A 40 -27.26 -0.62 2.26
CA ILE A 40 -26.78 0.18 1.14
C ILE A 40 -26.63 -0.72 -0.08
N CYS A 41 -27.41 -0.47 -1.13
CA CYS A 41 -27.39 -1.21 -2.39
C CYS A 41 -26.21 -0.75 -3.27
N ILE A 42 -25.04 -1.38 -3.13
CA ILE A 42 -23.85 -1.04 -3.91
C ILE A 42 -23.87 -1.78 -5.25
N ARG A 43 -23.62 -1.05 -6.34
CA ARG A 43 -23.31 -1.66 -7.65
C ARG A 43 -21.86 -2.11 -7.66
N GLY A 44 -21.65 -3.40 -7.49
CA GLY A 44 -20.33 -4.04 -7.57
C GLY A 44 -19.95 -4.40 -9.00
N ALA A 45 -18.65 -4.69 -9.23
CA ALA A 45 -18.17 -5.11 -10.55
C ALA A 45 -18.78 -6.44 -11.04
N VAL A 46 -19.20 -7.32 -10.14
CA VAL A 46 -19.75 -8.64 -10.46
C VAL A 46 -21.23 -8.74 -10.13
N VAL A 47 -21.68 -8.12 -9.05
CA VAL A 47 -23.05 -8.22 -8.53
C VAL A 47 -23.59 -6.85 -8.16
N ASP A 48 -24.82 -6.57 -8.58
CA ASP A 48 -25.57 -5.38 -8.19
C ASP A 48 -26.32 -5.65 -6.87
N GLY A 49 -26.07 -4.82 -5.86
CA GLY A 49 -26.70 -4.90 -4.54
C GLY A 49 -28.22 -4.74 -4.55
N HIS A 50 -28.79 -4.05 -5.55
CA HIS A 50 -30.24 -3.87 -5.70
C HIS A 50 -30.99 -5.20 -5.88
N LYS A 51 -30.32 -6.22 -6.43
CA LYS A 51 -30.87 -7.57 -6.59
C LYS A 51 -31.21 -8.26 -5.27
N PHE A 52 -30.60 -7.82 -4.18
CA PHE A 52 -30.81 -8.39 -2.85
C PHE A 52 -31.90 -7.69 -2.05
N VAL A 53 -32.59 -6.66 -2.61
CA VAL A 53 -33.63 -5.90 -1.91
C VAL A 53 -34.71 -6.81 -1.30
N PRO A 54 -35.31 -7.78 -2.01
CA PRO A 54 -36.28 -8.67 -1.40
C PRO A 54 -35.73 -9.48 -0.21
N ASP A 55 -34.50 -10.00 -0.36
CA ASP A 55 -33.84 -10.81 0.66
C ASP A 55 -33.52 -10.01 1.92
N VAL A 56 -33.00 -8.78 1.78
CA VAL A 56 -32.60 -7.96 2.93
C VAL A 56 -33.87 -7.43 3.67
N ILE A 57 -34.96 -7.15 2.96
CA ILE A 57 -36.24 -6.82 3.59
C ILE A 57 -36.74 -8.02 4.40
N ALA A 58 -36.69 -9.22 3.83
CA ALA A 58 -37.08 -10.44 4.54
C ALA A 58 -36.26 -10.72 5.79
N LYS A 59 -35.01 -10.26 5.84
CA LYS A 59 -34.10 -10.32 7.00
C LYS A 59 -34.31 -9.19 7.99
N GLY A 60 -35.19 -8.23 7.72
CA GLY A 60 -35.55 -7.15 8.64
C GLY A 60 -34.89 -5.81 8.37
N ALA A 61 -34.34 -5.57 7.16
CA ALA A 61 -33.88 -4.23 6.80
C ALA A 61 -35.07 -3.26 6.81
N LYS A 62 -34.91 -2.13 7.48
CA LYS A 62 -35.96 -1.09 7.61
C LYS A 62 -35.63 0.18 6.82
N VAL A 63 -34.40 0.32 6.35
CA VAL A 63 -33.99 1.42 5.50
C VAL A 63 -33.16 0.86 4.34
N LEU A 64 -33.47 1.31 3.12
CA LEU A 64 -32.72 1.00 1.90
C LEU A 64 -32.11 2.30 1.34
N VAL A 65 -30.84 2.27 1.00
CA VAL A 65 -30.17 3.33 0.23
C VAL A 65 -29.92 2.79 -1.17
N VAL A 66 -30.53 3.41 -2.18
CA VAL A 66 -30.62 2.91 -3.55
C VAL A 66 -30.24 3.96 -4.59
N GLU A 67 -29.81 3.54 -5.78
CA GLU A 67 -29.53 4.42 -6.93
C GLU A 67 -30.71 4.47 -7.93
N GLU A 68 -31.70 3.62 -7.75
CA GLU A 68 -32.94 3.57 -8.54
C GLU A 68 -34.12 3.20 -7.67
N ALA A 69 -35.32 3.53 -8.11
CA ALA A 69 -36.54 3.20 -7.36
C ALA A 69 -36.70 1.68 -7.25
N VAL A 70 -37.02 1.20 -6.06
CA VAL A 70 -37.27 -0.21 -5.76
C VAL A 70 -38.65 -0.38 -5.10
N GLU A 71 -39.24 -1.54 -5.29
CA GLU A 71 -40.49 -1.90 -4.56
C GLU A 71 -40.12 -2.34 -3.14
N ALA A 72 -40.80 -1.77 -2.15
CA ALA A 72 -40.61 -2.09 -0.75
C ALA A 72 -41.97 -1.98 0.00
N PRO A 73 -42.15 -2.75 1.11
CA PRO A 73 -43.31 -2.59 2.01
C PRO A 73 -43.40 -1.19 2.61
N GLU A 74 -44.61 -0.75 2.99
CA GLU A 74 -44.86 0.61 3.51
C GLU A 74 -44.04 0.96 4.79
N ASP A 75 -43.64 -0.05 5.56
CA ASP A 75 -42.86 0.10 6.78
C ASP A 75 -41.34 0.17 6.54
N VAL A 76 -40.87 0.12 5.28
CA VAL A 76 -39.51 0.25 4.86
C VAL A 76 -39.27 1.63 4.26
N THR A 77 -38.28 2.36 4.78
CA THR A 77 -37.87 3.66 4.25
C THR A 77 -36.91 3.48 3.08
N VAL A 78 -37.18 4.17 1.95
CA VAL A 78 -36.34 4.11 0.74
C VAL A 78 -35.71 5.47 0.46
N ILE A 79 -34.42 5.52 0.47
CA ILE A 79 -33.60 6.72 0.22
C ILE A 79 -32.90 6.57 -1.12
N LEU A 80 -33.23 7.43 -2.07
CA LEU A 80 -32.60 7.52 -3.37
C LEU A 80 -31.39 8.44 -3.32
N VAL A 81 -30.26 7.96 -3.80
CA VAL A 81 -29.01 8.71 -3.92
C VAL A 81 -28.47 8.60 -5.36
N LYS A 82 -27.60 9.53 -5.73
CA LYS A 82 -26.97 9.52 -7.05
C LYS A 82 -25.90 8.42 -7.19
N ASP A 83 -25.17 8.12 -6.12
CA ASP A 83 -24.10 7.14 -6.04
C ASP A 83 -24.08 6.53 -4.64
N SER A 84 -24.30 5.22 -4.56
CA SER A 84 -24.42 4.50 -3.29
C SER A 84 -23.06 4.33 -2.58
N ARG A 85 -21.95 4.29 -3.32
CA ARG A 85 -20.60 4.25 -2.71
C ARG A 85 -20.21 5.59 -2.08
N TYR A 86 -20.56 6.69 -2.78
CA TYR A 86 -20.41 8.03 -2.23
C TYR A 86 -21.26 8.19 -0.98
N ALA A 87 -22.54 7.80 -1.05
CA ALA A 87 -23.46 7.84 0.08
C ALA A 87 -22.95 7.00 1.26
N MET A 88 -22.43 5.78 1.01
CA MET A 88 -21.86 4.92 2.05
C MET A 88 -20.74 5.63 2.84
N ALA A 89 -19.90 6.39 2.16
CA ALA A 89 -18.81 7.09 2.84
C ALA A 89 -19.30 8.12 3.85
N PHE A 90 -20.32 8.92 3.48
CA PHE A 90 -20.90 9.93 4.37
C PHE A 90 -21.76 9.32 5.48
N ILE A 91 -22.58 8.32 5.14
CA ILE A 91 -23.39 7.59 6.12
C ILE A 91 -22.49 6.91 7.17
N SER A 92 -21.39 6.28 6.73
CA SER A 92 -20.44 5.64 7.64
C SER A 92 -19.73 6.65 8.52
N ALA A 93 -19.33 7.81 7.97
CA ALA A 93 -18.71 8.87 8.76
C ALA A 93 -19.64 9.35 9.87
N ALA A 94 -20.92 9.58 9.55
CA ALA A 94 -21.94 9.96 10.53
C ALA A 94 -22.19 8.85 11.56
N TYR A 95 -22.29 7.60 11.11
CA TYR A 95 -22.56 6.43 11.94
C TYR A 95 -21.48 6.23 13.04
N PHE A 96 -20.21 6.44 12.69
CA PHE A 96 -19.09 6.37 13.62
C PHE A 96 -18.77 7.71 14.33
N GLY A 97 -19.60 8.75 14.15
CA GLY A 97 -19.47 10.03 14.84
C GLY A 97 -18.29 10.88 14.36
N TYR A 98 -18.04 10.88 13.04
CA TYR A 98 -17.02 11.67 12.35
C TYR A 98 -15.60 11.53 12.93
N PRO A 99 -15.09 10.29 13.05
CA PRO A 99 -13.82 10.04 13.76
C PRO A 99 -12.63 10.74 13.10
N ALA A 100 -12.64 10.98 11.78
CA ALA A 100 -11.60 11.71 11.08
C ALA A 100 -11.41 13.15 11.58
N GLU A 101 -12.43 13.77 12.16
CA GLU A 101 -12.35 15.12 12.75
C GLU A 101 -11.55 15.15 14.06
N LYS A 102 -11.32 13.97 14.67
CA LYS A 102 -10.60 13.79 15.94
C LYS A 102 -9.16 13.28 15.72
N LEU A 103 -8.78 13.00 14.49
CA LEU A 103 -7.45 12.52 14.09
C LEU A 103 -6.80 13.51 13.13
N LYS A 104 -5.46 13.58 13.13
CA LYS A 104 -4.74 14.14 11.99
C LYS A 104 -4.64 13.09 10.90
N THR A 105 -5.24 13.35 9.74
CA THR A 105 -5.35 12.37 8.66
C THR A 105 -4.34 12.64 7.55
N ILE A 106 -3.54 11.62 7.19
CA ILE A 106 -2.49 11.67 6.20
C ILE A 106 -2.78 10.62 5.14
N GLY A 107 -3.05 11.05 3.90
CA GLY A 107 -3.29 10.15 2.76
C GLY A 107 -2.11 10.19 1.78
N ILE A 108 -1.59 9.03 1.38
CA ILE A 108 -0.44 8.90 0.48
C ILE A 108 -0.86 8.13 -0.78
N THR A 109 -0.83 8.80 -1.93
CA THR A 109 -1.05 8.18 -3.24
C THR A 109 0.20 8.24 -4.12
N GLY A 110 0.18 7.53 -5.21
CA GLY A 110 1.23 7.41 -6.22
C GLY A 110 1.33 5.99 -6.77
N THR A 111 2.18 5.76 -7.75
CA THR A 111 2.43 4.42 -8.29
C THR A 111 3.32 3.64 -7.33
N LYS A 112 4.47 4.20 -6.96
CA LYS A 112 5.49 3.58 -6.10
C LYS A 112 5.72 4.38 -4.81
N GLY A 113 6.33 3.77 -3.80
CA GLY A 113 6.77 4.42 -2.57
C GLY A 113 5.73 4.58 -1.47
N LYS A 114 4.43 4.37 -1.72
CA LYS A 114 3.35 4.53 -0.72
C LYS A 114 3.64 3.80 0.59
N THR A 115 3.83 2.49 0.54
CA THR A 115 4.06 1.65 1.72
C THR A 115 5.31 2.09 2.48
N THR A 116 6.43 2.28 1.79
CA THR A 116 7.69 2.71 2.43
C THR A 116 7.53 4.06 3.12
N THR A 117 6.93 5.03 2.44
CA THR A 117 6.68 6.36 3.01
C THR A 117 5.74 6.29 4.21
N THR A 118 4.68 5.49 4.15
CA THR A 118 3.71 5.31 5.24
C THR A 118 4.39 4.81 6.52
N TYR A 119 5.27 3.81 6.41
CA TYR A 119 6.03 3.29 7.55
C TYR A 119 7.11 4.27 8.02
N MET A 120 7.77 5.01 7.13
CA MET A 120 8.71 6.07 7.53
C MET A 120 8.01 7.17 8.33
N VAL A 121 6.86 7.66 7.86
CA VAL A 121 6.05 8.66 8.58
C VAL A 121 5.66 8.14 9.96
N LYS A 122 5.15 6.90 10.02
CA LYS A 122 4.80 6.26 11.30
C LYS A 122 6.01 6.21 12.23
N SER A 123 7.16 5.72 11.77
CA SER A 123 8.38 5.62 12.57
C SER A 123 8.85 6.97 13.11
N ILE A 124 8.84 8.02 12.29
CA ILE A 124 9.26 9.36 12.70
C ILE A 124 8.30 9.94 13.74
N LEU A 125 7.00 9.84 13.52
CA LEU A 125 6.00 10.39 14.44
C LEU A 125 5.98 9.63 15.78
N GLU A 126 6.09 8.30 15.76
CA GLU A 126 6.17 7.49 16.98
C GLU A 126 7.45 7.77 17.78
N ASN A 127 8.59 7.93 17.12
CA ASN A 127 9.83 8.33 17.78
C ASN A 127 9.73 9.73 18.41
N ALA A 128 8.85 10.59 17.90
CA ALA A 128 8.53 11.89 18.48
C ALA A 128 7.43 11.84 19.57
N GLY A 129 6.91 10.67 19.91
CA GLY A 129 5.94 10.45 20.97
C GLY A 129 4.47 10.48 20.53
N TYR A 130 4.16 10.57 19.24
CA TYR A 130 2.79 10.45 18.73
C TYR A 130 2.34 9.01 18.67
N LYS A 131 1.06 8.77 18.91
CA LYS A 131 0.42 7.46 18.69
C LYS A 131 -0.20 7.42 17.30
N VAL A 132 0.33 6.57 16.43
CA VAL A 132 0.04 6.58 14.99
C VAL A 132 -0.76 5.36 14.56
N GLY A 133 -1.96 5.57 14.01
CA GLY A 133 -2.68 4.55 13.26
C GLY A 133 -2.12 4.40 11.84
N LEU A 134 -2.22 3.19 11.27
CA LEU A 134 -1.79 2.91 9.91
C LEU A 134 -2.85 2.11 9.15
N ILE A 135 -3.08 2.45 7.89
CA ILE A 135 -3.89 1.63 6.95
C ILE A 135 -3.09 1.50 5.66
N GLY A 136 -2.75 0.27 5.26
CA GLY A 136 -1.91 0.09 4.08
C GLY A 136 -2.03 -1.28 3.43
N THR A 137 -1.16 -1.51 2.46
CA THR A 137 -1.12 -2.73 1.66
C THR A 137 -0.79 -3.97 2.49
N ILE A 138 0.01 -3.82 3.54
CA ILE A 138 0.44 -4.93 4.38
C ILE A 138 -0.62 -5.21 5.45
N GLU A 139 -1.01 -4.17 6.19
CA GLU A 139 -1.83 -4.29 7.39
C GLU A 139 -2.51 -2.98 7.74
N ALA A 140 -3.46 -3.04 8.66
CA ALA A 140 -3.92 -1.89 9.44
C ALA A 140 -3.43 -2.05 10.89
N ILE A 141 -2.93 -0.95 11.47
CA ILE A 141 -2.44 -0.87 12.85
C ILE A 141 -3.31 0.11 13.62
N ILE A 142 -3.95 -0.36 14.70
CA ILE A 142 -4.87 0.41 15.54
C ILE A 142 -4.44 0.24 17.00
N GLY A 143 -3.66 1.17 17.51
CA GLY A 143 -3.00 0.96 18.79
C GLY A 143 -2.10 -0.29 18.75
N ASP A 144 -2.41 -1.27 19.61
CA ASP A 144 -1.67 -2.55 19.67
C ASP A 144 -2.26 -3.63 18.75
N LYS A 145 -3.41 -3.36 18.12
CA LYS A 145 -4.11 -4.29 17.23
C LYS A 145 -3.54 -4.21 15.83
N VAL A 146 -3.14 -5.36 15.26
CA VAL A 146 -2.66 -5.49 13.88
C VAL A 146 -3.63 -6.35 13.09
N ILE A 147 -4.12 -5.86 11.96
CA ILE A 147 -5.10 -6.51 11.10
C ILE A 147 -4.47 -6.68 9.71
N PRO A 148 -4.28 -7.93 9.21
CA PRO A 148 -3.78 -8.15 7.85
C PRO A 148 -4.69 -7.47 6.81
N ALA A 149 -4.10 -6.75 5.87
CA ALA A 149 -4.86 -6.04 4.85
C ALA A 149 -5.48 -7.00 3.83
N LYS A 150 -6.71 -6.71 3.43
CA LYS A 150 -7.37 -7.34 2.27
C LYS A 150 -7.20 -6.51 1.00
N ASN A 151 -7.19 -5.20 1.17
CA ASN A 151 -7.01 -4.20 0.13
C ASN A 151 -6.13 -3.07 0.66
N THR A 152 -5.33 -2.45 -0.20
CA THR A 152 -4.51 -1.28 0.14
C THR A 152 -5.34 -0.16 0.77
N THR A 153 -6.51 0.10 0.20
CA THR A 153 -7.50 1.07 0.69
C THR A 153 -8.81 0.33 0.89
N PRO A 154 -9.26 0.10 2.13
CA PRO A 154 -10.51 -0.59 2.43
C PRO A 154 -11.76 0.16 1.92
N GLU A 155 -12.93 -0.45 1.97
CA GLU A 155 -14.21 0.23 1.74
C GLU A 155 -14.43 1.34 2.79
N SER A 156 -15.17 2.38 2.42
CA SER A 156 -15.35 3.57 3.26
C SER A 156 -15.91 3.27 4.65
N TYR A 157 -16.82 2.30 4.76
CA TYR A 157 -17.33 1.83 6.05
C TYR A 157 -16.19 1.34 6.95
N VAL A 158 -15.30 0.50 6.43
CA VAL A 158 -14.17 -0.07 7.18
C VAL A 158 -13.15 1.01 7.55
N ILE A 159 -12.93 2.00 6.67
CA ILE A 159 -12.05 3.14 7.00
C ILE A 159 -12.60 3.92 8.18
N GLN A 160 -13.90 4.22 8.20
CA GLN A 160 -14.52 4.95 9.31
C GLN A 160 -14.56 4.13 10.60
N GLU A 161 -14.79 2.82 10.50
CA GLU A 161 -14.68 1.88 11.62
C GLU A 161 -13.26 1.89 12.22
N TYR A 162 -12.22 1.78 11.39
CA TYR A 162 -10.83 1.84 11.85
C TYR A 162 -10.48 3.20 12.45
N PHE A 163 -10.94 4.30 11.87
CA PHE A 163 -10.73 5.62 12.45
C PHE A 163 -11.41 5.75 13.82
N HIS A 164 -12.61 5.22 13.96
CA HIS A 164 -13.31 5.18 15.26
C HIS A 164 -12.52 4.38 16.30
N GLU A 165 -12.08 3.16 15.96
CA GLU A 165 -11.23 2.35 16.83
C GLU A 165 -9.89 3.05 17.17
N MET A 166 -9.28 3.78 16.22
CA MET A 166 -8.06 4.55 16.45
C MET A 166 -8.29 5.69 17.46
N VAL A 167 -9.42 6.40 17.35
CA VAL A 167 -9.80 7.43 18.34
C VAL A 167 -9.97 6.83 19.73
N GLU A 168 -10.67 5.69 19.83
CA GLU A 168 -10.84 4.98 21.12
C GLU A 168 -9.51 4.45 21.67
N ALA A 169 -8.61 4.03 20.80
CA ALA A 169 -7.25 3.62 21.18
C ALA A 169 -6.36 4.81 21.57
N GLY A 170 -6.81 6.06 21.41
CA GLY A 170 -6.06 7.27 21.71
C GLY A 170 -4.96 7.59 20.71
N CYS A 171 -5.14 7.24 19.42
CA CYS A 171 -4.24 7.67 18.36
C CYS A 171 -4.36 9.17 18.11
N ASP A 172 -3.24 9.84 17.87
CA ASP A 172 -3.17 11.26 17.53
C ASP A 172 -3.42 11.49 16.03
N CYS A 173 -2.98 10.55 15.22
CA CYS A 173 -3.04 10.63 13.76
C CYS A 173 -3.16 9.24 13.12
N VAL A 174 -3.54 9.26 11.84
CA VAL A 174 -3.53 8.09 10.98
C VAL A 174 -2.80 8.41 9.68
N VAL A 175 -1.94 7.50 9.25
CA VAL A 175 -1.31 7.52 7.93
C VAL A 175 -1.85 6.36 7.11
N MET A 176 -2.34 6.66 5.89
CA MET A 176 -2.93 5.63 5.05
C MET A 176 -2.48 5.69 3.59
N GLU A 177 -2.33 4.51 3.00
CA GLU A 177 -2.13 4.38 1.57
C GLU A 177 -3.46 4.58 0.85
N VAL A 178 -3.47 5.46 -0.15
CA VAL A 178 -4.64 5.79 -0.96
C VAL A 178 -4.42 5.33 -2.40
N SER A 179 -5.06 4.23 -2.78
CA SER A 179 -5.00 3.68 -4.14
C SER A 179 -5.88 4.50 -5.10
N SER A 180 -5.54 4.46 -6.40
CA SER A 180 -6.35 5.09 -7.44
C SER A 180 -7.77 4.55 -7.48
N GLN A 181 -7.95 3.22 -7.33
CA GLN A 181 -9.26 2.60 -7.22
C GLN A 181 -10.01 3.03 -5.94
N GLY A 182 -9.30 3.24 -4.82
CA GLY A 182 -9.90 3.77 -3.60
C GLY A 182 -10.51 5.16 -3.81
N LEU A 183 -9.82 6.02 -4.55
CA LEU A 183 -10.33 7.34 -4.93
C LEU A 183 -11.47 7.24 -5.95
N MET A 184 -11.30 6.43 -7.00
CA MET A 184 -12.30 6.20 -8.04
C MET A 184 -13.63 5.67 -7.48
N LEU A 185 -13.55 4.77 -6.50
CA LEU A 185 -14.71 4.12 -5.88
C LEU A 185 -15.20 4.82 -4.60
N HIS A 186 -14.85 6.08 -4.41
CA HIS A 186 -15.29 6.90 -3.27
C HIS A 186 -14.95 6.35 -1.88
N ARG A 187 -13.96 5.45 -1.75
CA ARG A 187 -13.63 4.81 -0.47
C ARG A 187 -13.11 5.78 0.57
N THR A 188 -12.48 6.87 0.13
CA THR A 188 -11.92 7.91 0.99
C THR A 188 -12.82 9.14 1.15
N GLN A 189 -14.05 9.13 0.61
CA GLN A 189 -15.02 10.23 0.80
C GLN A 189 -15.57 10.24 2.24
N GLY A 190 -16.32 11.27 2.59
CA GLY A 190 -16.91 11.46 3.93
C GLY A 190 -16.00 12.25 4.90
N PHE A 191 -14.78 12.60 4.52
CA PHE A 191 -13.86 13.45 5.27
C PHE A 191 -12.85 14.15 4.35
N ILE A 192 -12.11 15.13 4.89
CA ILE A 192 -11.03 15.82 4.20
C ILE A 192 -9.72 15.48 4.91
N PHE A 193 -8.71 15.00 4.19
CA PHE A 193 -7.38 14.77 4.75
C PHE A 193 -6.74 16.07 5.22
N ASP A 194 -6.03 16.05 6.34
CA ASP A 194 -5.16 17.17 6.71
C ASP A 194 -4.00 17.30 5.71
N PHE A 195 -3.44 16.14 5.29
CA PHE A 195 -2.34 16.06 4.31
C PHE A 195 -2.64 15.04 3.23
N GLY A 196 -2.53 15.45 1.97
CA GLY A 196 -2.61 14.58 0.79
C GLY A 196 -1.29 14.57 0.04
N ILE A 197 -0.70 13.40 -0.13
CA ILE A 197 0.63 13.24 -0.70
C ILE A 197 0.56 12.54 -2.05
N PHE A 198 1.25 13.08 -3.06
CA PHE A 198 1.41 12.47 -4.35
C PHE A 198 2.90 12.16 -4.60
N THR A 199 3.28 10.86 -4.58
CA THR A 199 4.68 10.47 -4.65
C THR A 199 5.24 10.48 -6.08
N ASN A 200 4.58 9.81 -7.01
CA ASN A 200 4.97 9.68 -8.41
C ASN A 200 3.84 9.03 -9.21
N ILE A 201 3.94 9.10 -10.57
CA ILE A 201 3.05 8.36 -11.44
C ILE A 201 3.80 7.76 -12.63
N GLU A 202 3.53 6.49 -12.88
CA GLU A 202 4.00 5.72 -14.04
C GLU A 202 2.82 4.88 -14.56
N PRO A 203 2.78 4.48 -15.85
CA PRO A 203 1.74 3.62 -16.36
C PRO A 203 1.63 2.31 -15.56
N ASP A 204 0.51 2.11 -14.87
CA ASP A 204 0.20 0.94 -14.07
C ASP A 204 -1.33 0.84 -13.92
N HIS A 205 -1.83 -0.33 -13.52
CA HIS A 205 -3.27 -0.53 -13.28
C HIS A 205 -4.18 -0.14 -14.46
N ILE A 206 -3.75 -0.40 -15.71
CA ILE A 206 -4.54 -0.15 -16.92
C ILE A 206 -5.01 -1.50 -17.46
N GLY A 207 -6.32 -1.72 -17.50
CA GLY A 207 -6.88 -3.00 -17.93
C GLY A 207 -8.40 -3.09 -17.80
N PRO A 208 -9.01 -4.23 -18.21
CA PRO A 208 -10.46 -4.37 -18.31
C PRO A 208 -11.25 -4.12 -17.02
N ASN A 209 -10.67 -4.34 -15.85
CA ASN A 209 -11.31 -4.15 -14.55
C ASN A 209 -10.55 -3.11 -13.69
N GLU A 210 -9.73 -2.29 -14.32
CA GLU A 210 -8.90 -1.28 -13.71
C GLU A 210 -9.19 0.07 -14.39
N HIS A 211 -8.18 0.92 -14.56
CA HIS A 211 -8.34 2.19 -15.29
C HIS A 211 -8.36 1.92 -16.81
N LYS A 212 -9.18 2.70 -17.53
CA LYS A 212 -9.31 2.56 -18.98
C LYS A 212 -8.03 2.95 -19.74
N ASP A 213 -7.30 3.94 -19.21
CA ASP A 213 -6.07 4.49 -19.76
C ASP A 213 -5.25 5.23 -18.69
N PHE A 214 -4.08 5.71 -19.06
CA PHE A 214 -3.19 6.46 -18.18
C PHE A 214 -3.82 7.78 -17.69
N ASP A 215 -4.58 8.46 -18.54
CA ASP A 215 -5.22 9.73 -18.17
C ASP A 215 -6.27 9.52 -17.08
N ASP A 216 -7.05 8.46 -17.15
CA ASP A 216 -8.00 8.09 -16.10
C ASP A 216 -7.27 7.72 -14.79
N TYR A 217 -6.16 6.98 -14.89
CA TYR A 217 -5.34 6.61 -13.74
C TYR A 217 -4.77 7.84 -13.03
N LEU A 218 -4.16 8.77 -13.79
CA LEU A 218 -3.64 10.04 -13.28
C LEU A 218 -4.75 10.88 -12.67
N ARG A 219 -5.85 11.08 -13.40
CA ARG A 219 -7.02 11.82 -12.93
C ARG A 219 -7.54 11.30 -11.59
N CYS A 220 -7.69 9.97 -11.47
CA CYS A 220 -8.19 9.36 -10.24
C CYS A 220 -7.25 9.61 -9.06
N LYS A 221 -5.92 9.48 -9.23
CA LYS A 221 -4.97 9.77 -8.16
C LYS A 221 -4.96 11.25 -7.75
N SER A 222 -5.08 12.17 -8.71
CA SER A 222 -5.11 13.61 -8.46
C SER A 222 -6.34 14.06 -7.66
N LEU A 223 -7.38 13.24 -7.55
CA LEU A 223 -8.53 13.51 -6.68
C LEU A 223 -8.14 13.71 -5.22
N LEU A 224 -7.03 13.12 -4.76
CA LEU A 224 -6.54 13.33 -3.40
C LEU A 224 -6.21 14.81 -3.12
N LEU A 225 -5.65 15.53 -4.11
CA LEU A 225 -5.32 16.94 -3.99
C LEU A 225 -6.56 17.86 -3.99
N LYS A 226 -7.73 17.32 -4.31
CA LYS A 226 -9.04 17.99 -4.16
C LYS A 226 -9.73 17.61 -2.85
N GLN A 227 -9.16 16.69 -2.09
CA GLN A 227 -9.72 16.14 -0.87
C GLN A 227 -8.74 16.28 0.32
N CYS A 228 -7.82 17.25 0.28
CA CYS A 228 -6.89 17.53 1.38
C CYS A 228 -6.75 19.03 1.62
N LYS A 229 -6.26 19.38 2.82
CA LYS A 229 -5.96 20.77 3.19
C LYS A 229 -4.59 21.22 2.66
N VAL A 230 -3.59 20.34 2.82
CA VAL A 230 -2.22 20.55 2.34
C VAL A 230 -1.86 19.40 1.40
N GLY A 231 -1.49 19.72 0.17
CA GLY A 231 -0.99 18.79 -0.83
C GLY A 231 0.54 18.82 -0.87
N ILE A 232 1.19 17.66 -0.73
CA ILE A 232 2.65 17.51 -0.79
C ILE A 232 3.00 16.69 -2.03
N VAL A 233 3.69 17.30 -3.01
CA VAL A 233 3.84 16.73 -4.35
C VAL A 233 5.30 16.66 -4.76
N ASN A 234 5.70 15.56 -5.38
CA ASN A 234 7.02 15.40 -5.98
C ASN A 234 7.18 16.35 -7.19
N ARG A 235 8.08 17.34 -7.08
CA ARG A 235 8.33 18.35 -8.12
C ARG A 235 9.04 17.76 -9.34
N ASP A 236 9.74 16.63 -9.15
CA ASP A 236 10.54 16.01 -10.22
C ASP A 236 9.74 15.04 -11.09
N ASP A 237 8.46 14.80 -10.79
CA ASP A 237 7.61 13.94 -11.62
C ASP A 237 7.34 14.64 -12.96
N GLU A 238 7.56 13.95 -14.08
CA GLU A 238 7.36 14.50 -15.43
C GLU A 238 5.92 14.96 -15.70
N HIS A 239 4.96 14.44 -14.94
CA HIS A 239 3.54 14.79 -15.01
C HIS A 239 3.11 15.80 -13.95
N PHE A 240 4.05 16.48 -13.27
CA PHE A 240 3.79 17.38 -12.14
C PHE A 240 2.64 18.35 -12.42
N ASP A 241 2.69 19.08 -13.54
CA ASP A 241 1.68 20.09 -13.89
C ASP A 241 0.28 19.48 -14.06
N ARG A 242 0.20 18.27 -14.59
CA ARG A 242 -1.06 17.51 -14.73
C ARG A 242 -1.56 16.97 -13.38
N ILE A 243 -0.65 16.56 -12.50
CA ILE A 243 -0.97 16.06 -11.15
C ILE A 243 -1.67 17.15 -10.34
N ILE A 244 -1.16 18.36 -10.39
CA ILE A 244 -1.67 19.51 -9.61
C ILE A 244 -2.86 20.22 -10.28
N GLU A 245 -3.23 19.83 -11.49
CA GLU A 245 -4.33 20.49 -12.22
C GLU A 245 -5.64 20.44 -11.44
N GLY A 246 -6.20 21.63 -11.19
CA GLY A 246 -7.48 21.77 -10.46
C GLY A 246 -7.44 21.34 -9.00
N HIS A 247 -6.26 21.32 -8.35
CA HIS A 247 -6.16 21.14 -6.90
C HIS A 247 -6.89 22.24 -6.15
N THR A 248 -7.30 21.96 -4.91
CA THR A 248 -8.00 22.93 -4.04
C THR A 248 -7.27 23.15 -2.71
N CYS A 249 -6.15 22.47 -2.50
CA CYS A 249 -5.32 22.52 -1.30
C CYS A 249 -4.19 23.54 -1.40
N SER A 250 -3.55 23.87 -0.27
CA SER A 250 -2.25 24.53 -0.27
C SER A 250 -1.20 23.54 -0.75
N LEU A 251 -0.35 23.90 -1.71
CA LEU A 251 0.69 23.01 -2.25
C LEU A 251 2.04 23.26 -1.58
N GLU A 252 2.73 22.18 -1.31
CA GLU A 252 4.14 22.09 -0.96
C GLU A 252 4.81 21.06 -1.87
N THR A 253 6.09 21.27 -2.18
CA THR A 253 6.82 20.45 -3.12
C THR A 253 8.09 19.86 -2.52
N TYR A 254 8.49 18.70 -3.00
CA TYR A 254 9.77 18.10 -2.64
C TYR A 254 10.42 17.43 -3.86
N GLY A 255 11.72 17.22 -3.82
CA GLY A 255 12.45 16.55 -4.91
C GLY A 255 13.93 16.91 -4.92
N PHE A 256 14.57 16.76 -6.08
CA PHE A 256 15.92 17.23 -6.37
C PHE A 256 15.90 18.58 -7.09
N SER A 257 14.78 18.94 -7.68
CA SER A 257 14.61 20.23 -8.36
C SER A 257 14.97 21.40 -7.44
N PRO A 258 15.74 22.38 -7.92
CA PRO A 258 16.02 23.60 -7.15
C PRO A 258 14.77 24.43 -6.84
N GLU A 259 13.67 24.18 -7.55
CA GLU A 259 12.38 24.83 -7.32
C GLU A 259 11.54 24.16 -6.23
N ALA A 260 11.97 22.99 -5.72
CA ALA A 260 11.25 22.29 -4.66
C ALA A 260 11.44 22.99 -3.30
N ASP A 261 10.35 23.05 -2.52
CA ASP A 261 10.35 23.65 -1.18
C ASP A 261 11.27 22.87 -0.20
N LEU A 262 11.31 21.53 -0.34
CA LEU A 262 12.26 20.63 0.30
C LEU A 262 13.03 19.88 -0.78
N ARG A 263 14.34 20.01 -0.80
CA ARG A 263 15.16 19.39 -1.83
C ARG A 263 16.34 18.62 -1.27
N ALA A 264 16.71 17.56 -1.97
CA ALA A 264 17.91 16.79 -1.69
C ALA A 264 19.07 17.26 -2.58
N GLU A 265 20.21 17.51 -1.96
CA GLU A 265 21.47 17.84 -2.63
C GLU A 265 22.56 16.86 -2.18
N ASP A 266 23.64 16.72 -2.95
CA ASP A 266 24.83 15.94 -2.59
C ASP A 266 24.53 14.48 -2.20
N ALA A 267 23.61 13.83 -2.93
CA ALA A 267 23.25 12.43 -2.67
C ALA A 267 24.45 11.49 -2.89
N LYS A 268 24.70 10.60 -1.89
CA LYS A 268 25.79 9.63 -1.92
C LYS A 268 25.30 8.27 -1.45
N LEU A 269 25.73 7.23 -2.14
CA LEU A 269 25.56 5.86 -1.67
C LEU A 269 26.44 5.64 -0.44
N VAL A 270 25.90 5.05 0.60
CA VAL A 270 26.63 4.66 1.81
C VAL A 270 26.44 3.18 2.06
N GLY A 271 27.47 2.54 2.57
CA GLY A 271 27.41 1.11 2.85
C GLY A 271 28.52 0.71 3.82
N GLY A 272 28.31 -0.40 4.50
CA GLY A 272 29.23 -0.95 5.46
C GLY A 272 29.01 -2.45 5.63
N LYS A 273 29.58 -3.03 6.68
CA LYS A 273 29.46 -4.47 6.95
C LYS A 273 28.00 -4.84 7.21
N GLY A 274 27.36 -5.44 6.18
CA GLY A 274 26.00 -5.98 6.25
C GLY A 274 24.87 -4.93 6.19
N TYR A 275 25.15 -3.69 5.74
CA TYR A 275 24.12 -2.72 5.45
C TYR A 275 24.40 -1.90 4.19
N LEU A 276 23.35 -1.41 3.57
CA LEU A 276 23.36 -0.48 2.45
C LEU A 276 22.42 0.68 2.75
N GLY A 277 22.81 1.89 2.36
CA GLY A 277 22.01 3.06 2.60
C GLY A 277 22.33 4.19 1.62
N ILE A 278 21.77 5.35 1.89
CA ILE A 278 21.97 6.56 1.11
C ILE A 278 22.03 7.77 2.04
N SER A 279 22.85 8.75 1.70
CA SER A 279 22.90 10.03 2.41
C SER A 279 22.70 11.19 1.46
N TYR A 280 22.19 12.30 1.96
CA TYR A 280 22.01 13.54 1.22
C TYR A 280 21.95 14.75 2.16
N HIS A 281 22.14 15.95 1.61
CA HIS A 281 21.89 17.19 2.32
C HIS A 281 20.47 17.67 2.01
N LEU A 282 19.63 17.80 3.03
CA LEU A 282 18.29 18.41 2.93
C LEU A 282 18.43 19.92 2.92
N LYS A 283 17.80 20.59 1.96
CA LYS A 283 17.76 22.05 1.79
C LYS A 283 16.35 22.58 1.57
N GLY A 284 16.16 23.87 1.80
CA GLY A 284 14.90 24.60 1.59
C GLY A 284 14.21 24.94 2.90
N LEU A 285 13.00 24.45 3.14
CA LEU A 285 12.26 24.68 4.39
C LEU A 285 12.96 24.14 5.65
N LEU A 286 13.87 23.19 5.46
CA LEU A 286 14.77 22.62 6.48
C LEU A 286 16.18 22.50 5.90
N ASP A 287 17.20 22.47 6.77
CA ASP A 287 18.62 22.39 6.37
C ASP A 287 19.40 21.52 7.34
N PHE A 288 19.63 20.25 6.96
CA PHE A 288 20.46 19.29 7.71
C PHE A 288 20.87 18.09 6.85
N HIS A 289 21.83 17.32 7.33
CA HIS A 289 22.29 16.09 6.66
C HIS A 289 21.41 14.90 7.06
N VAL A 290 20.98 14.11 6.06
CA VAL A 290 20.14 12.92 6.24
C VAL A 290 20.91 11.68 5.81
N GLU A 291 20.83 10.62 6.59
CA GLU A 291 21.33 9.28 6.27
C GLU A 291 20.25 8.23 6.56
N ILE A 292 20.05 7.32 5.62
CA ILE A 292 18.99 6.30 5.66
C ILE A 292 19.60 4.94 5.36
N ASP A 293 19.30 3.94 6.18
CA ASP A 293 19.76 2.56 6.00
C ASP A 293 18.85 1.76 5.03
N ILE A 294 18.35 2.42 4.00
CA ILE A 294 17.59 1.81 2.89
C ILE A 294 18.22 2.29 1.59
N PRO A 295 18.71 1.37 0.73
CA PRO A 295 19.42 1.75 -0.50
C PRO A 295 18.54 2.38 -1.55
N GLY A 296 19.17 3.11 -2.46
CA GLY A 296 18.60 3.62 -3.69
C GLY A 296 17.97 5.00 -3.62
N LYS A 297 17.96 5.67 -4.78
CA LYS A 297 17.42 7.02 -4.94
C LYS A 297 15.97 7.18 -4.50
N PHE A 298 15.15 6.12 -4.65
CA PHE A 298 13.76 6.13 -4.19
C PHE A 298 13.63 6.35 -2.68
N SER A 299 14.62 5.93 -1.89
CA SER A 299 14.64 6.15 -0.44
C SER A 299 14.80 7.63 -0.10
N ILE A 300 15.48 8.42 -0.95
CA ILE A 300 15.55 9.88 -0.80
C ILE A 300 14.15 10.47 -0.97
N TYR A 301 13.44 10.15 -2.06
CA TYR A 301 12.08 10.66 -2.28
C TYR A 301 11.14 10.27 -1.15
N ASN A 302 11.18 9.00 -0.71
CA ASN A 302 10.33 8.52 0.38
C ASN A 302 10.62 9.26 1.70
N SER A 303 11.89 9.49 2.01
CA SER A 303 12.29 10.22 3.22
C SER A 303 11.99 11.72 3.14
N LEU A 304 12.22 12.36 1.99
CA LEU A 304 11.79 13.76 1.75
C LEU A 304 10.30 13.92 2.00
N THR A 305 9.50 12.99 1.47
CA THR A 305 8.05 12.95 1.68
C THR A 305 7.71 12.81 3.17
N ALA A 306 8.35 11.87 3.87
CA ALA A 306 8.11 11.65 5.29
C ALA A 306 8.53 12.85 6.13
N ILE A 307 9.67 13.48 5.82
CA ILE A 307 10.14 14.71 6.49
C ILE A 307 9.17 15.87 6.23
N ALA A 308 8.71 16.05 4.98
CA ALA A 308 7.75 17.09 4.62
C ALA A 308 6.47 17.00 5.45
N ILE A 309 5.94 15.79 5.67
CA ILE A 309 4.77 15.57 6.51
C ILE A 309 5.11 15.85 7.98
N CYS A 310 6.19 15.24 8.51
CA CYS A 310 6.53 15.29 9.92
C CYS A 310 6.92 16.71 10.39
N ARG A 311 7.38 17.57 9.47
CA ARG A 311 7.60 19.01 9.73
C ARG A 311 6.32 19.70 10.26
N HIS A 312 5.15 19.36 9.73
CA HIS A 312 3.87 19.92 10.19
C HIS A 312 3.50 19.49 11.61
N PHE A 313 4.06 18.41 12.09
CA PHE A 313 3.96 17.95 13.48
C PHE A 313 5.06 18.54 14.38
N LYS A 314 5.92 19.42 13.84
CA LYS A 314 7.04 20.06 14.56
C LYS A 314 8.00 19.04 15.18
N VAL A 315 8.21 17.92 14.50
CA VAL A 315 9.17 16.90 14.93
C VAL A 315 10.60 17.47 14.82
N SER A 316 11.41 17.27 15.85
CA SER A 316 12.80 17.74 15.86
C SER A 316 13.67 16.98 14.84
N GLU A 317 14.73 17.62 14.34
CA GLU A 317 15.74 17.00 13.49
C GLU A 317 16.28 15.70 14.10
N GLU A 318 16.64 15.71 15.38
CA GLU A 318 17.14 14.54 16.09
C GLU A 318 16.19 13.33 16.00
N ASN A 319 14.88 13.57 16.24
CA ASN A 319 13.87 12.53 16.15
C ASN A 319 13.68 12.01 14.72
N ILE A 320 13.74 12.89 13.72
CA ILE A 320 13.68 12.52 12.30
C ILE A 320 14.85 11.61 11.94
N LEU A 321 16.08 12.05 12.24
CA LEU A 321 17.31 11.32 11.89
C LEU A 321 17.38 9.96 12.58
N LYS A 322 17.06 9.93 13.88
CA LYS A 322 17.03 8.68 14.65
C LYS A 322 16.03 7.67 14.10
N ALA A 323 14.83 8.14 13.73
CA ALA A 323 13.81 7.26 13.18
C ALA A 323 14.17 6.74 11.78
N LEU A 324 14.72 7.58 10.90
CA LEU A 324 15.11 7.18 9.55
C LEU A 324 16.22 6.15 9.52
N LYS A 325 17.16 6.18 10.48
CA LYS A 325 18.22 5.16 10.63
C LYS A 325 17.69 3.77 10.99
N VAL A 326 16.57 3.68 11.68
CA VAL A 326 15.99 2.41 12.14
C VAL A 326 14.72 2.03 11.40
N ALA A 327 14.26 2.87 10.48
CA ALA A 327 13.05 2.62 9.72
C ALA A 327 13.18 1.34 8.90
N LYS A 328 12.31 0.38 9.16
CA LYS A 328 12.20 -0.87 8.41
C LYS A 328 10.78 -1.02 7.88
N VAL A 329 10.68 -1.50 6.66
CA VAL A 329 9.40 -1.81 6.03
C VAL A 329 9.38 -3.29 5.70
N LYS A 330 8.46 -4.03 6.31
CA LYS A 330 8.35 -5.48 6.13
C LYS A 330 8.27 -5.83 4.65
N GLY A 331 9.27 -6.55 4.16
CA GLY A 331 9.35 -7.02 2.77
C GLY A 331 9.57 -5.93 1.71
N ARG A 332 10.14 -4.79 2.06
CA ARG A 332 10.54 -3.73 1.12
C ARG A 332 11.99 -3.36 1.38
N ILE A 333 12.89 -3.93 0.59
CA ILE A 333 14.36 -3.81 0.79
C ILE A 333 14.70 -4.01 2.27
N GLU A 334 14.09 -4.99 2.88
CA GLU A 334 14.23 -5.29 4.30
C GLU A 334 15.55 -6.04 4.54
N MET A 335 16.56 -5.35 5.05
CA MET A 335 17.84 -5.97 5.36
C MET A 335 17.72 -6.89 6.58
N VAL A 336 18.20 -8.12 6.41
CA VAL A 336 18.24 -9.15 7.46
C VAL A 336 19.69 -9.47 7.78
N LYS A 337 20.07 -9.30 9.03
CA LYS A 337 21.44 -9.57 9.46
C LYS A 337 21.69 -11.08 9.54
N VAL A 338 22.50 -11.59 8.63
CA VAL A 338 22.92 -13.01 8.56
C VAL A 338 24.43 -13.19 8.63
N SER A 339 25.20 -12.22 8.16
CA SER A 339 26.67 -12.24 8.12
C SER A 339 27.23 -10.83 8.26
N ASP A 340 28.51 -10.72 8.61
CA ASP A 340 29.30 -9.48 8.49
C ASP A 340 29.98 -9.37 7.12
N ASP A 341 30.06 -10.45 6.37
CA ASP A 341 30.78 -10.53 5.10
C ASP A 341 29.90 -10.11 3.92
N PHE A 342 28.60 -10.36 3.95
CA PHE A 342 27.68 -10.03 2.87
C PHE A 342 26.35 -9.47 3.39
N THR A 343 25.62 -8.80 2.51
CA THR A 343 24.30 -8.24 2.80
C THR A 343 23.20 -9.15 2.25
N LEU A 344 22.18 -9.46 3.06
CA LEU A 344 20.98 -10.15 2.63
C LEU A 344 19.76 -9.28 2.86
N MET A 345 18.85 -9.24 1.87
CA MET A 345 17.60 -8.48 1.98
C MET A 345 16.41 -9.22 1.39
N ILE A 346 15.22 -8.87 1.88
CA ILE A 346 13.93 -9.37 1.41
C ILE A 346 13.20 -8.24 0.70
N ASP A 347 12.65 -8.50 -0.51
CA ASP A 347 11.86 -7.52 -1.26
C ASP A 347 10.63 -8.13 -1.94
N TYR A 348 9.64 -7.29 -2.20
CA TYR A 348 8.38 -7.68 -2.84
C TYR A 348 8.40 -7.58 -4.37
N ALA A 349 9.52 -7.33 -5.01
CA ALA A 349 9.63 -7.25 -6.47
C ALA A 349 9.19 -8.57 -7.11
N HIS A 350 7.99 -8.60 -7.68
CA HIS A 350 7.32 -9.80 -8.20
C HIS A 350 6.90 -9.67 -9.67
N ASN A 351 7.42 -8.68 -10.37
CA ASN A 351 7.30 -8.48 -11.82
C ASN A 351 8.63 -7.97 -12.40
N ALA A 352 8.77 -8.02 -13.71
CA ALA A 352 10.03 -7.70 -14.39
C ALA A 352 10.50 -6.27 -14.12
N MET A 353 9.62 -5.29 -14.24
CA MET A 353 9.94 -3.87 -14.04
C MET A 353 10.40 -3.58 -12.59
N ALA A 354 9.73 -4.16 -11.58
CA ALA A 354 10.13 -4.00 -10.20
C ALA A 354 11.47 -4.69 -9.91
N LEU A 355 11.68 -5.90 -10.48
CA LEU A 355 12.93 -6.64 -10.32
C LEU A 355 14.09 -5.92 -11.01
N GLU A 356 13.90 -5.38 -12.21
CA GLU A 356 14.89 -4.57 -12.93
C GLU A 356 15.29 -3.32 -12.14
N SER A 357 14.31 -2.59 -11.62
CA SER A 357 14.56 -1.40 -10.78
C SER A 357 15.35 -1.74 -9.52
N LEU A 358 15.00 -2.85 -8.85
CA LEU A 358 15.69 -3.33 -7.65
C LEU A 358 17.15 -3.72 -7.95
N LEU A 359 17.35 -4.61 -8.91
CA LEU A 359 18.68 -5.12 -9.25
C LEU A 359 19.59 -4.02 -9.80
N SER A 360 19.08 -3.11 -10.64
CA SER A 360 19.84 -1.95 -11.12
C SER A 360 20.29 -1.04 -9.98
N THR A 361 19.39 -0.76 -9.03
CA THR A 361 19.71 0.01 -7.82
C THR A 361 20.82 -0.66 -6.99
N LEU A 362 20.76 -1.97 -6.80
CA LEU A 362 21.76 -2.72 -6.03
C LEU A 362 23.12 -2.79 -6.76
N ARG A 363 23.13 -2.79 -8.09
CA ARG A 363 24.36 -2.71 -8.90
C ARG A 363 25.14 -1.42 -8.67
N GLU A 364 24.48 -0.31 -8.37
CA GLU A 364 25.15 0.97 -8.07
C GLU A 364 26.06 0.90 -6.83
N TYR A 365 25.85 -0.09 -5.94
CA TYR A 365 26.69 -0.34 -4.77
C TYR A 365 27.93 -1.18 -5.06
N HIS A 366 28.17 -1.56 -6.32
CA HIS A 366 29.34 -2.33 -6.77
C HIS A 366 29.59 -3.61 -5.96
N PRO A 367 28.57 -4.51 -5.80
CA PRO A 367 28.77 -5.74 -5.06
C PRO A 367 29.84 -6.63 -5.69
N HIS A 368 30.47 -7.49 -4.89
CA HIS A 368 31.33 -8.56 -5.41
C HIS A 368 30.51 -9.48 -6.33
N ARG A 369 29.36 -9.96 -5.85
CA ARG A 369 28.31 -10.60 -6.67
C ARG A 369 26.96 -10.06 -6.28
N LEU A 370 26.09 -9.88 -7.25
CA LEU A 370 24.66 -9.66 -7.03
C LEU A 370 23.93 -10.99 -7.21
N VAL A 371 23.42 -11.56 -6.14
CA VAL A 371 22.70 -12.84 -6.12
C VAL A 371 21.21 -12.56 -6.00
N CYS A 372 20.42 -13.04 -6.95
CA CYS A 372 18.97 -12.88 -6.98
C CYS A 372 18.27 -14.21 -6.79
N LEU A 373 17.53 -14.37 -5.69
CA LEU A 373 16.67 -15.53 -5.43
C LEU A 373 15.22 -15.11 -5.66
N PHE A 374 14.54 -15.77 -6.59
CA PHE A 374 13.12 -15.50 -6.81
C PHE A 374 12.36 -16.71 -7.40
N GLY A 375 11.05 -16.63 -7.33
CA GLY A 375 10.11 -17.49 -8.02
C GLY A 375 8.96 -16.69 -8.59
N CYS A 376 8.06 -17.36 -9.30
CA CYS A 376 6.86 -16.73 -9.85
C CYS A 376 5.59 -17.43 -9.37
N GLY A 377 4.49 -16.69 -9.29
CA GLY A 377 3.19 -17.24 -8.92
C GLY A 377 2.56 -18.07 -10.04
N GLY A 378 1.94 -19.19 -9.67
CA GLY A 378 1.07 -19.95 -10.54
C GLY A 378 -0.23 -19.22 -10.87
N ASN A 379 -0.95 -19.69 -11.90
CA ASN A 379 -2.19 -19.08 -12.40
C ASN A 379 -2.01 -17.60 -12.79
N ARG A 380 -0.82 -17.26 -13.33
CA ARG A 380 -0.43 -15.93 -13.79
C ARG A 380 0.14 -16.02 -15.21
N SER A 381 0.28 -14.87 -15.87
CA SER A 381 0.84 -14.79 -17.23
C SER A 381 2.24 -15.42 -17.28
N LYS A 382 2.46 -16.32 -18.24
CA LYS A 382 3.77 -16.92 -18.54
C LYS A 382 4.79 -15.89 -19.01
N ILE A 383 4.32 -14.83 -19.70
CA ILE A 383 5.18 -13.72 -20.18
C ILE A 383 5.94 -13.11 -19.00
N ARG A 384 5.27 -12.89 -17.87
CA ARG A 384 5.93 -12.39 -16.65
C ARG A 384 7.09 -13.27 -16.19
N ARG A 385 6.95 -14.60 -16.30
CA ARG A 385 7.99 -15.56 -15.92
C ARG A 385 9.23 -15.42 -16.83
N TYR A 386 8.99 -15.34 -18.13
CA TYR A 386 10.04 -15.14 -19.12
C TYR A 386 10.77 -13.82 -18.91
N GLU A 387 10.03 -12.73 -18.73
CA GLU A 387 10.58 -11.39 -18.51
C GLU A 387 11.40 -11.32 -17.22
N MET A 388 10.92 -11.88 -16.11
CA MET A 388 11.67 -11.89 -14.85
C MET A 388 12.95 -12.73 -14.95
N GLY A 389 12.93 -13.88 -15.64
CA GLY A 389 14.11 -14.67 -15.93
C GLY A 389 15.14 -13.89 -16.75
N GLU A 390 14.69 -13.22 -17.82
CA GLU A 390 15.55 -12.39 -18.66
C GLU A 390 16.18 -11.22 -17.89
N VAL A 391 15.41 -10.51 -17.06
CA VAL A 391 15.90 -9.40 -16.22
C VAL A 391 16.94 -9.89 -15.23
N SER A 392 16.65 -10.98 -14.49
CA SER A 392 17.62 -11.51 -13.53
C SER A 392 18.89 -12.00 -14.22
N GLY A 393 18.76 -12.70 -15.34
CA GLY A 393 19.91 -13.20 -16.09
C GLY A 393 20.82 -12.08 -16.66
N LYS A 394 20.26 -10.90 -16.94
CA LYS A 394 21.03 -9.73 -17.41
C LYS A 394 21.73 -8.97 -16.27
N LEU A 395 21.08 -8.91 -15.09
CA LEU A 395 21.50 -8.01 -14.03
C LEU A 395 22.15 -8.71 -12.83
N ALA A 396 21.84 -9.98 -12.55
CA ALA A 396 22.44 -10.73 -11.46
C ALA A 396 23.67 -11.55 -11.94
N ASP A 397 24.65 -11.75 -11.06
CA ASP A 397 25.80 -12.64 -11.31
C ASP A 397 25.41 -14.10 -11.08
N LEU A 398 24.45 -14.34 -10.21
CA LEU A 398 23.84 -15.64 -9.94
C LEU A 398 22.36 -15.48 -9.66
N THR A 399 21.55 -16.25 -10.37
CA THR A 399 20.12 -16.38 -10.11
C THR A 399 19.81 -17.72 -9.43
N ILE A 400 19.07 -17.70 -8.32
CA ILE A 400 18.55 -18.90 -7.66
C ILE A 400 17.06 -18.93 -7.93
N ILE A 401 16.62 -19.86 -8.80
CA ILE A 401 15.23 -19.99 -9.20
C ILE A 401 14.54 -20.98 -8.26
N THR A 402 13.43 -20.56 -7.65
CA THR A 402 12.74 -21.36 -6.65
C THR A 402 11.22 -21.23 -6.75
N SER A 403 10.48 -21.97 -5.91
CA SER A 403 9.02 -21.83 -5.83
C SER A 403 8.62 -20.54 -5.09
N ASP A 404 7.52 -19.94 -5.55
CA ASP A 404 6.80 -18.87 -4.85
C ASP A 404 5.43 -19.42 -4.39
N ASN A 405 4.32 -18.92 -4.89
CA ASN A 405 2.96 -19.44 -4.71
C ASN A 405 2.57 -20.28 -5.95
N PRO A 406 2.84 -21.57 -6.02
CA PRO A 406 2.56 -22.35 -7.24
C PRO A 406 1.06 -22.48 -7.52
N ARG A 407 0.20 -22.27 -6.54
CA ARG A 407 -1.25 -22.41 -6.63
C ARG A 407 -1.66 -23.76 -7.21
N ASN A 408 -2.25 -23.79 -8.41
CA ASN A 408 -2.70 -25.02 -9.06
C ASN A 408 -1.71 -25.58 -10.07
N GLU A 409 -0.54 -24.97 -10.24
CA GLU A 409 0.50 -25.43 -11.17
C GLU A 409 1.59 -26.22 -10.43
N GLU A 410 2.29 -27.07 -11.16
CA GLU A 410 3.46 -27.77 -10.63
C GLU A 410 4.65 -26.79 -10.53
N PRO A 411 5.35 -26.72 -9.38
CA PRO A 411 6.44 -25.75 -9.17
C PRO A 411 7.52 -25.83 -10.25
N GLN A 412 7.92 -27.03 -10.68
CA GLN A 412 8.94 -27.19 -11.73
C GLN A 412 8.49 -26.58 -13.07
N ALA A 413 7.23 -26.70 -13.45
CA ALA A 413 6.73 -26.12 -14.69
C ALA A 413 6.83 -24.57 -14.69
N ILE A 414 6.71 -23.95 -13.51
CA ILE A 414 6.91 -22.49 -13.36
C ILE A 414 8.39 -22.13 -13.48
N ILE A 415 9.27 -22.95 -12.88
CA ILE A 415 10.73 -22.80 -12.98
C ILE A 415 11.17 -22.94 -14.43
N ASP A 416 10.67 -23.95 -15.15
CA ASP A 416 10.96 -24.17 -16.57
C ASP A 416 10.57 -22.97 -17.44
N ASP A 417 9.43 -22.30 -17.14
CA ASP A 417 9.05 -21.05 -17.80
C ASP A 417 10.04 -19.92 -17.51
N ILE A 418 10.55 -19.80 -16.27
CA ILE A 418 11.55 -18.78 -15.90
C ILE A 418 12.86 -19.01 -16.66
N THR A 419 13.29 -20.27 -16.78
CA THR A 419 14.54 -20.61 -17.49
C THR A 419 14.49 -20.30 -18.99
N VAL A 420 13.29 -20.25 -19.62
CA VAL A 420 13.14 -19.72 -20.98
C VAL A 420 13.62 -18.28 -21.09
N GLY A 421 13.36 -17.46 -20.06
CA GLY A 421 13.88 -16.10 -19.99
C GLY A 421 15.39 -16.05 -19.76
N MET A 422 15.89 -16.86 -18.83
CA MET A 422 17.33 -17.00 -18.56
C MET A 422 18.13 -17.37 -19.81
N ALA A 423 17.61 -18.29 -20.64
CA ALA A 423 18.25 -18.77 -21.86
C ALA A 423 18.48 -17.66 -22.93
N LYS A 424 17.87 -16.49 -22.79
CA LYS A 424 18.14 -15.33 -23.64
C LYS A 424 19.33 -14.50 -23.18
N THR A 425 20.02 -14.92 -22.14
CA THR A 425 21.11 -14.20 -21.48
C THR A 425 22.28 -15.16 -21.21
N ASP A 426 23.43 -14.60 -20.85
CA ASP A 426 24.58 -15.38 -20.38
C ASP A 426 24.60 -15.57 -18.85
N GLY A 427 23.50 -15.24 -18.19
CA GLY A 427 23.35 -15.28 -16.73
C GLY A 427 23.45 -16.69 -16.17
N LYS A 428 24.17 -16.84 -15.07
CA LYS A 428 24.31 -18.12 -14.35
C LYS A 428 23.10 -18.33 -13.45
N TYR A 429 22.61 -19.55 -13.37
CA TYR A 429 21.52 -19.89 -12.45
C TYR A 429 21.64 -21.30 -11.88
N VAL A 430 20.92 -21.49 -10.77
CA VAL A 430 20.66 -22.80 -10.15
C VAL A 430 19.16 -22.92 -9.88
N GLU A 431 18.63 -24.13 -9.95
CA GLU A 431 17.23 -24.43 -9.67
C GLU A 431 17.12 -25.21 -8.36
N ILE A 432 16.37 -24.68 -7.41
CA ILE A 432 16.11 -25.32 -6.12
C ILE A 432 14.63 -25.11 -5.80
N ILE A 433 13.80 -26.15 -5.97
CA ILE A 433 12.33 -26.05 -5.88
C ILE A 433 11.91 -25.57 -4.48
N ASP A 434 12.44 -26.18 -3.44
CA ASP A 434 12.10 -25.82 -2.06
C ASP A 434 12.72 -24.46 -1.69
N ARG A 435 11.87 -23.52 -1.28
CA ARG A 435 12.31 -22.14 -1.01
C ARG A 435 13.20 -22.05 0.23
N LYS A 436 13.00 -22.90 1.24
CA LYS A 436 13.87 -22.95 2.42
C LYS A 436 15.26 -23.45 2.04
N GLU A 437 15.35 -24.50 1.24
CA GLU A 437 16.62 -25.01 0.74
C GLU A 437 17.33 -23.99 -0.17
N ALA A 438 16.56 -23.25 -0.99
CA ALA A 438 17.10 -22.18 -1.83
C ALA A 438 17.69 -21.04 -1.00
N ILE A 439 17.00 -20.62 0.06
CA ILE A 439 17.51 -19.59 1.00
C ILE A 439 18.75 -20.11 1.75
N ALA A 440 18.73 -21.36 2.20
CA ALA A 440 19.89 -21.98 2.84
C ALA A 440 21.10 -22.04 1.90
N TYR A 441 20.87 -22.42 0.64
CA TYR A 441 21.91 -22.37 -0.39
C TYR A 441 22.50 -20.96 -0.55
N ALA A 442 21.66 -19.93 -0.67
CA ALA A 442 22.09 -18.56 -0.81
C ALA A 442 22.95 -18.09 0.39
N ILE A 443 22.55 -18.41 1.61
CA ILE A 443 23.25 -18.05 2.84
C ILE A 443 24.61 -18.78 2.95
N HIS A 444 24.64 -20.11 2.70
CA HIS A 444 25.85 -20.91 2.85
C HIS A 444 26.90 -20.67 1.75
N HIS A 445 26.49 -20.13 0.59
CA HIS A 445 27.37 -19.82 -0.54
C HIS A 445 27.58 -18.31 -0.72
N GLY A 446 27.16 -17.50 0.28
CA GLY A 446 27.45 -16.05 0.30
C GLY A 446 28.96 -15.80 0.47
N GLU A 447 29.51 -14.94 -0.37
CA GLU A 447 30.94 -14.56 -0.37
C GLU A 447 31.10 -13.12 0.15
N PRO A 448 32.30 -12.76 0.64
CA PRO A 448 32.54 -11.39 1.11
C PRO A 448 32.26 -10.34 0.03
N GLY A 449 31.43 -9.35 0.37
CA GLY A 449 31.03 -8.27 -0.53
C GLY A 449 29.81 -8.60 -1.42
N ASP A 450 29.18 -9.76 -1.26
CA ASP A 450 27.95 -10.08 -1.99
C ASP A 450 26.76 -9.25 -1.50
N ILE A 451 25.84 -9.01 -2.44
CA ILE A 451 24.49 -8.58 -2.14
C ILE A 451 23.53 -9.69 -2.58
N ILE A 452 22.79 -10.26 -1.62
CA ILE A 452 21.81 -11.32 -1.84
C ILE A 452 20.41 -10.75 -1.66
N VAL A 453 19.55 -10.86 -2.67
CA VAL A 453 18.17 -10.42 -2.59
C VAL A 453 17.21 -11.59 -2.73
N LEU A 454 16.31 -11.75 -1.76
CA LEU A 454 15.17 -12.65 -1.80
C LEU A 454 13.97 -11.85 -2.33
N ALA A 455 13.64 -12.04 -3.60
CA ALA A 455 12.61 -11.27 -4.29
C ALA A 455 11.29 -12.05 -4.42
N GLY A 456 10.19 -11.30 -4.49
CA GLY A 456 8.86 -11.81 -4.79
C GLY A 456 7.92 -11.89 -3.59
N LYS A 457 8.33 -12.52 -2.49
CA LYS A 457 7.48 -12.75 -1.31
C LYS A 457 7.30 -11.51 -0.43
N GLY A 458 8.38 -10.78 -0.20
CA GLY A 458 8.36 -9.57 0.60
C GLY A 458 7.70 -9.77 1.98
N HIS A 459 6.54 -9.16 2.19
CA HIS A 459 5.79 -9.22 3.46
C HIS A 459 4.91 -10.47 3.61
N GLU A 460 4.72 -11.27 2.55
CA GLU A 460 3.90 -12.48 2.62
C GLU A 460 4.51 -13.50 3.58
N ASP A 461 3.66 -14.08 4.43
CA ASP A 461 4.01 -15.06 5.46
C ASP A 461 3.45 -16.45 5.17
N TYR A 462 3.08 -16.69 3.91
CA TYR A 462 2.48 -17.96 3.46
C TYR A 462 2.97 -18.38 2.07
N GLN A 463 2.81 -19.66 1.78
CA GLN A 463 2.86 -20.22 0.44
C GLN A 463 1.49 -20.80 0.08
N GLU A 464 0.95 -20.44 -1.09
CA GLU A 464 -0.34 -20.92 -1.57
C GLU A 464 -0.15 -22.12 -2.53
N ILE A 465 -0.65 -23.30 -2.12
CA ILE A 465 -0.59 -24.55 -2.88
C ILE A 465 -1.99 -25.15 -2.95
N LYS A 466 -2.51 -25.36 -4.16
CA LYS A 466 -3.83 -25.99 -4.42
C LYS A 466 -4.96 -25.34 -3.58
N GLY A 467 -4.96 -23.99 -3.53
CA GLY A 467 -5.96 -23.21 -2.81
C GLY A 467 -5.82 -23.19 -1.29
N LYS A 468 -4.78 -23.80 -0.73
CA LYS A 468 -4.47 -23.75 0.70
C LYS A 468 -3.25 -22.89 0.96
N LYS A 469 -3.28 -22.09 2.03
CA LYS A 469 -2.15 -21.29 2.51
C LYS A 469 -1.41 -22.06 3.60
N TYR A 470 -0.13 -22.23 3.41
CA TYR A 470 0.79 -22.84 4.38
C TYR A 470 1.69 -21.75 4.94
N PRO A 471 1.91 -21.71 6.26
CA PRO A 471 2.81 -20.74 6.88
C PRO A 471 4.21 -20.81 6.25
N MET A 472 4.72 -19.70 5.77
CA MET A 472 6.06 -19.56 5.22
C MET A 472 6.48 -18.08 5.23
N ASP A 473 7.12 -17.66 6.30
CA ASP A 473 7.75 -16.33 6.41
C ASP A 473 9.26 -16.49 6.22
N GLU A 474 9.84 -15.78 5.24
CA GLU A 474 11.28 -15.85 4.93
C GLU A 474 12.16 -15.46 6.13
N ARG A 475 11.69 -14.58 7.01
CA ARG A 475 12.40 -14.19 8.24
C ARG A 475 12.53 -15.35 9.20
N VAL A 476 11.46 -16.14 9.34
CA VAL A 476 11.44 -17.36 10.15
C VAL A 476 12.34 -18.41 9.54
N LEU A 477 12.26 -18.61 8.21
CA LEU A 477 13.12 -19.56 7.49
C LEU A 477 14.60 -19.21 7.67
N ILE A 478 14.98 -17.92 7.54
CA ILE A 478 16.34 -17.45 7.76
C ILE A 478 16.79 -17.74 9.21
N ALA A 479 15.95 -17.42 10.19
CA ALA A 479 16.26 -17.68 11.60
C ALA A 479 16.45 -19.17 11.88
N ASP A 480 15.63 -20.04 11.32
CA ASP A 480 15.74 -21.49 11.44
C ASP A 480 17.03 -22.02 10.80
N ILE A 481 17.37 -21.55 9.59
CA ILE A 481 18.61 -21.92 8.90
C ILE A 481 19.84 -21.53 9.73
N LEU A 482 19.87 -20.31 10.28
CA LEU A 482 20.97 -19.85 11.14
C LEU A 482 21.05 -20.62 12.47
N ALA A 483 19.93 -21.17 12.96
CA ALA A 483 19.89 -22.03 14.14
C ALA A 483 20.18 -23.50 13.83
N GLY A 484 20.45 -23.88 12.57
CA GLY A 484 20.70 -25.26 12.15
C GLY A 484 19.46 -26.17 12.21
N LYS A 485 18.27 -25.60 12.04
CA LYS A 485 16.98 -26.33 12.10
C LYS A 485 16.40 -26.62 10.72
#